data_0f9e41bfafd89ae08926bf7b8d3f2aba
#
_entry.id   0f9e41bfafd89ae08926bf7b8d3f2aba
#
_cell.length_a   1.000
_cell.length_b   1.000
_cell.length_c   1.000
_cell.angle_alpha   90.00
_cell.angle_beta   90.00
_cell.angle_gamma   90.00
#
_symmetry.space_group_name_H-M   'P 1'
#
loop_
_entity.id
_entity.type
_entity.pdbx_description
1 polymer ?
#
loop_
_entity_poly.entity_id
_entity_poly.type
_entity_poly.pdbx_seq_one_letter_code
_entity_poly.pdbx_strand_id
1 'polypeptide(L)'
;MNHAQRNILLGVLITTFLAAIEVTIVSTAMPTIMKDLGGFELMSWVFAVYLLTSAVSVPIWGKLSDLYGRKKLFYIGVSVFLVGSTLCAFAQTMEQLIAFRFLQGIGAGAANTLSFAIVADAFNYEERARAQGWLSSVWGVAGIFGPLVGGVLVDYLSWQWIFLLNIP
;
A
#
# COMPACT_ATOMS: atom_id res chain seq x y z
N MET A 1 -10.01 -3.58 -25.32
CA MET A 1 -9.85 -4.17 -23.96
C MET A 1 -10.97 -5.18 -23.72
N ASN A 2 -10.64 -6.44 -23.47
CA ASN A 2 -11.61 -7.49 -23.18
C ASN A 2 -12.00 -7.52 -21.70
N HIS A 3 -13.01 -8.35 -21.32
CA HIS A 3 -13.48 -8.44 -19.93
C HIS A 3 -12.38 -8.86 -18.95
N ALA A 4 -11.50 -9.77 -19.34
CA ALA A 4 -10.37 -10.22 -18.50
C ALA A 4 -9.37 -9.10 -18.24
N GLN A 5 -8.99 -8.36 -19.27
CA GLN A 5 -8.10 -7.20 -19.15
C GLN A 5 -8.68 -6.10 -18.26
N ARG A 6 -10.00 -5.85 -18.36
CA ARG A 6 -10.67 -4.88 -17.50
C ARG A 6 -10.63 -5.29 -16.04
N ASN A 7 -10.89 -6.55 -15.73
CA ASN A 7 -10.85 -7.05 -14.35
C ASN A 7 -9.42 -7.01 -13.77
N ILE A 8 -8.42 -7.36 -14.57
CA ILE A 8 -7.02 -7.23 -14.18
C ILE A 8 -6.69 -5.77 -13.86
N LEU A 9 -7.03 -4.85 -14.75
CA LEU A 9 -6.75 -3.43 -14.56
C LEU A 9 -7.43 -2.88 -13.30
N LEU A 10 -8.70 -3.20 -13.08
CA LEU A 10 -9.43 -2.78 -11.87
C LEU A 10 -8.77 -3.32 -10.59
N GLY A 11 -8.42 -4.60 -10.54
CA GLY A 11 -7.76 -5.18 -9.38
C GLY A 11 -6.41 -4.53 -9.08
N VAL A 12 -5.63 -4.28 -10.12
CA VAL A 12 -4.32 -3.62 -10.00
C VAL A 12 -4.47 -2.15 -9.58
N LEU A 13 -5.45 -1.42 -10.13
CA LEU A 13 -5.73 -0.02 -9.76
C LEU A 13 -6.16 0.10 -8.30
N ILE A 14 -7.06 -0.78 -7.82
CA ILE A 14 -7.50 -0.80 -6.43
C ILE A 14 -6.32 -1.07 -5.50
N THR A 15 -5.51 -2.09 -5.78
CA THR A 15 -4.35 -2.44 -4.96
C THR A 15 -3.31 -1.31 -4.93
N THR A 16 -3.05 -0.68 -6.08
CA THR A 16 -2.15 0.47 -6.16
C THR A 16 -2.71 1.67 -5.40
N PHE A 17 -4.03 1.90 -5.46
CA PHE A 17 -4.69 2.96 -4.71
C PHE A 17 -4.55 2.76 -3.21
N LEU A 18 -4.78 1.54 -2.70
CA LEU A 18 -4.61 1.21 -1.29
C LEU A 18 -3.17 1.44 -0.82
N ALA A 19 -2.18 1.00 -1.59
CA ALA A 19 -0.78 1.24 -1.28
C ALA A 19 -0.39 2.73 -1.34
N ALA A 20 -0.98 3.50 -2.25
CA ALA A 20 -0.70 4.93 -2.41
C ALA A 20 -1.38 5.77 -1.32
N ILE A 21 -2.64 5.47 -0.98
CA ILE A 21 -3.37 6.21 0.06
C ILE A 21 -2.75 5.97 1.43
N GLU A 22 -2.19 4.78 1.68
CA GLU A 22 -1.51 4.42 2.91
C GLU A 22 -0.39 5.40 3.29
N VAL A 23 0.38 5.85 2.30
CA VAL A 23 1.48 6.81 2.51
C VAL A 23 0.95 8.16 2.98
N THR A 24 -0.16 8.61 2.44
CA THR A 24 -0.72 9.95 2.69
C THR A 24 -1.66 9.98 3.90
N ILE A 25 -2.45 8.93 4.10
CA ILE A 25 -3.43 8.84 5.19
C ILE A 25 -2.76 8.74 6.56
N VAL A 26 -1.66 7.98 6.67
CA VAL A 26 -0.92 7.83 7.93
C VAL A 26 -0.31 9.16 8.37
N SER A 27 0.13 10.01 7.44
CA SER A 27 0.67 11.33 7.80
C SER A 27 -0.35 12.23 8.48
N THR A 28 -1.61 12.14 8.06
CA THR A 28 -2.72 12.90 8.66
C THR A 28 -3.09 12.40 10.05
N ALA A 29 -3.04 11.08 10.27
CA ALA A 29 -3.35 10.48 11.56
C ALA A 29 -2.20 10.53 12.57
N MET A 30 -0.98 10.85 12.13
CA MET A 30 0.21 10.76 12.97
C MET A 30 0.12 11.56 14.29
N PRO A 31 -0.43 12.79 14.32
CA PRO A 31 -0.60 13.52 15.58
C PRO A 31 -1.44 12.77 16.61
N THR A 32 -2.52 12.12 16.17
CA THR A 32 -3.41 11.32 17.04
C THR A 32 -2.72 10.02 17.47
N ILE A 33 -2.01 9.35 16.58
CA ILE A 33 -1.22 8.15 16.90
C ILE A 33 -0.18 8.46 17.98
N MET A 34 0.54 9.58 17.83
CA MET A 34 1.54 10.00 18.84
C MET A 34 0.90 10.33 20.20
N LYS A 35 -0.30 10.90 20.20
CA LYS A 35 -1.03 11.18 21.44
C LYS A 35 -1.42 9.90 22.16
N ASP A 36 -1.80 8.86 21.43
CA ASP A 36 -2.29 7.61 22.00
C ASP A 36 -1.16 6.65 22.37
N LEU A 37 -0.15 6.49 21.49
CA LEU A 37 0.94 5.53 21.67
C LEU A 37 2.21 6.14 22.30
N GLY A 38 2.31 7.48 22.35
CA GLY A 38 3.53 8.16 22.75
C GLY A 38 4.63 8.04 21.70
N GLY A 39 5.91 8.17 22.11
CA GLY A 39 7.06 7.89 21.25
C GLY A 39 7.30 8.92 20.14
N PHE A 40 7.17 10.21 20.44
CA PHE A 40 7.36 11.32 19.47
C PHE A 40 8.71 11.19 18.71
N GLU A 41 9.76 10.76 19.38
CA GLU A 41 11.10 10.60 18.80
C GLU A 41 11.12 9.51 17.70
N LEU A 42 10.20 8.57 17.76
CA LEU A 42 10.10 7.43 16.83
C LEU A 42 9.21 7.71 15.61
N MET A 43 8.53 8.85 15.57
CA MET A 43 7.59 9.21 14.50
C MET A 43 8.17 9.01 13.09
N SER A 44 9.39 9.49 12.87
CA SER A 44 10.05 9.39 11.57
C SER A 44 10.31 7.94 11.14
N TRP A 45 10.49 7.03 12.10
CA TRP A 45 10.70 5.62 11.83
C TRP A 45 9.46 4.91 11.30
N VAL A 46 8.27 5.35 11.67
CA VAL A 46 7.01 4.79 11.15
C VAL A 46 6.93 4.94 9.63
N PHE A 47 7.36 6.09 9.10
CA PHE A 47 7.43 6.33 7.66
C PHE A 47 8.65 5.68 7.02
N ALA A 48 9.82 5.91 7.63
CA ALA A 48 11.10 5.47 7.08
C ALA A 48 11.16 3.95 6.90
N VAL A 49 10.72 3.18 7.89
CA VAL A 49 10.75 1.72 7.84
C VAL A 49 9.85 1.17 6.74
N TYR A 50 8.66 1.73 6.58
CA TYR A 50 7.71 1.35 5.53
C TYR A 50 8.28 1.62 4.13
N LEU A 51 8.80 2.83 3.90
CA LEU A 51 9.38 3.22 2.61
C LEU A 51 10.63 2.41 2.30
N LEU A 52 11.51 2.22 3.29
CA LEU A 52 12.74 1.44 3.12
C LEU A 52 12.43 -0.01 2.77
N THR A 53 11.56 -0.66 3.53
CA THR A 53 11.22 -2.07 3.29
C THR A 53 10.45 -2.26 1.99
N SER A 54 9.58 -1.32 1.63
CA SER A 54 8.92 -1.30 0.33
C SER A 54 9.96 -1.22 -0.80
N ALA A 55 10.90 -0.28 -0.74
CA ALA A 55 11.93 -0.10 -1.77
C ALA A 55 12.88 -1.31 -1.89
N VAL A 56 13.38 -1.82 -0.75
CA VAL A 56 14.30 -2.98 -0.72
C VAL A 56 13.61 -4.26 -1.20
N SER A 57 12.33 -4.43 -0.96
CA SER A 57 11.59 -5.63 -1.39
C SER A 57 11.25 -5.64 -2.88
N VAL A 58 11.25 -4.51 -3.59
CA VAL A 58 10.95 -4.39 -5.03
C VAL A 58 11.76 -5.37 -5.88
N PRO A 59 13.11 -5.39 -5.86
CA PRO A 59 13.89 -6.31 -6.70
C PRO A 59 13.68 -7.78 -6.29
N ILE A 60 13.41 -8.05 -5.03
CA ILE A 60 13.13 -9.40 -4.53
C ILE A 60 11.82 -9.91 -5.13
N TRP A 61 10.74 -9.13 -5.04
CA TRP A 61 9.45 -9.48 -5.62
C TRP A 61 9.51 -9.59 -7.15
N GLY A 62 10.25 -8.71 -7.81
CA GLY A 62 10.49 -8.78 -9.25
C GLY A 62 11.07 -10.14 -9.64
N LYS A 63 12.21 -10.51 -9.06
CA LYS A 63 12.89 -11.78 -9.34
C LYS A 63 12.05 -13.00 -8.98
N LEU A 64 11.39 -13.01 -7.82
CA LEU A 64 10.52 -14.11 -7.41
C LEU A 64 9.33 -14.26 -8.35
N SER A 65 8.77 -13.17 -8.85
CA SER A 65 7.63 -13.21 -9.76
C SER A 65 7.96 -13.80 -11.14
N ASP A 66 9.18 -13.61 -11.59
CA ASP A 66 9.67 -14.21 -12.85
C ASP A 66 9.87 -15.73 -12.70
N LEU A 67 10.22 -16.21 -11.46
CA LEU A 67 10.44 -17.64 -11.20
C LEU A 67 9.13 -18.39 -10.86
N TYR A 68 8.25 -17.80 -10.09
CA TYR A 68 7.06 -18.48 -9.51
C TYR A 68 5.74 -18.01 -10.10
N GLY A 69 5.77 -17.03 -10.99
CA GLY A 69 4.61 -16.46 -11.66
C GLY A 69 4.03 -15.23 -10.97
N ARG A 70 3.75 -14.19 -11.75
CA ARG A 70 3.36 -12.86 -11.27
C ARG A 70 2.06 -12.86 -10.48
N LYS A 71 1.04 -13.57 -10.97
CA LYS A 71 -0.28 -13.64 -10.33
C LYS A 71 -0.21 -14.21 -8.90
N LYS A 72 0.53 -15.31 -8.72
CA LYS A 72 0.68 -15.96 -7.41
C LYS A 72 1.39 -15.03 -6.43
N LEU A 73 2.50 -14.43 -6.84
CA LEU A 73 3.28 -13.54 -5.99
C LEU A 73 2.54 -12.23 -5.67
N PHE A 74 1.70 -11.75 -6.60
CA PHE A 74 0.84 -10.61 -6.35
C PHE A 74 -0.13 -10.89 -5.19
N TYR A 75 -0.83 -12.02 -5.19
CA TYR A 75 -1.72 -12.39 -4.09
C TYR A 75 -0.98 -12.56 -2.77
N ILE A 76 0.20 -13.18 -2.78
CA ILE A 76 1.03 -13.31 -1.57
C ILE A 76 1.43 -11.91 -1.05
N GLY A 77 1.92 -11.05 -1.93
CA GLY A 77 2.32 -9.69 -1.55
C GLY A 77 1.17 -8.85 -0.98
N VAL A 78 -0.01 -8.90 -1.63
CA VAL A 78 -1.21 -8.24 -1.12
C VAL A 78 -1.62 -8.82 0.23
N SER A 79 -1.56 -10.15 0.41
CA SER A 79 -1.86 -10.77 1.71
C SER A 79 -0.89 -10.31 2.81
N VAL A 80 0.40 -10.22 2.51
CA VAL A 80 1.41 -9.68 3.46
C VAL A 80 1.10 -8.23 3.81
N PHE A 81 0.73 -7.41 2.82
CA PHE A 81 0.33 -6.02 3.04
C PHE A 81 -0.89 -5.92 3.98
N LEU A 82 -1.94 -6.71 3.72
CA LEU A 82 -3.18 -6.70 4.52
C LEU A 82 -2.95 -7.20 5.94
N VAL A 83 -2.14 -8.25 6.12
CA VAL A 83 -1.75 -8.74 7.45
C VAL A 83 -0.96 -7.66 8.19
N GLY A 84 0.03 -7.05 7.55
CA GLY A 84 0.79 -5.94 8.13
C GLY A 84 -0.10 -4.77 8.53
N SER A 85 -1.05 -4.39 7.65
CA SER A 85 -2.03 -3.33 7.90
C SER A 85 -2.93 -3.66 9.10
N THR A 86 -3.46 -4.88 9.16
CA THR A 86 -4.27 -5.34 10.29
C THR A 86 -3.49 -5.27 11.60
N LEU A 87 -2.25 -5.75 11.62
CA LEU A 87 -1.40 -5.69 12.80
C LEU A 87 -1.12 -4.24 13.24
N CYS A 88 -0.91 -3.32 12.29
CA CYS A 88 -0.75 -1.89 12.59
C CYS A 88 -1.97 -1.33 13.36
N ALA A 89 -3.19 -1.74 13.00
CA ALA A 89 -4.41 -1.31 13.69
C ALA A 89 -4.48 -1.78 15.16
N PHE A 90 -3.79 -2.87 15.50
CA PHE A 90 -3.75 -3.43 16.86
C PHE A 90 -2.47 -3.06 17.62
N ALA A 91 -1.63 -2.17 17.10
CA ALA A 91 -0.43 -1.73 17.78
C ALA A 91 -0.77 -0.99 19.09
N GLN A 92 -0.07 -1.33 20.17
CA GLN A 92 -0.24 -0.73 21.50
C GLN A 92 0.94 0.17 21.89
N THR A 93 2.04 0.11 21.15
CA THR A 93 3.20 0.97 21.32
C THR A 93 3.75 1.41 19.97
N MET A 94 4.53 2.50 19.96
CA MET A 94 5.13 3.00 18.74
C MET A 94 6.12 2.00 18.11
N GLU A 95 6.84 1.25 18.92
CA GLU A 95 7.78 0.21 18.47
C GLU A 95 7.03 -0.95 17.77
N GLN A 96 5.88 -1.36 18.32
CA GLN A 96 5.04 -2.36 17.66
C GLN A 96 4.51 -1.84 16.32
N LEU A 97 4.06 -0.60 16.27
CA LEU A 97 3.63 0.03 15.03
C LEU A 97 4.75 0.02 13.98
N ILE A 98 5.97 0.38 14.34
CA ILE A 98 7.14 0.35 13.46
C ILE A 98 7.42 -1.08 12.96
N ALA A 99 7.38 -2.08 13.85
CA ALA A 99 7.60 -3.48 13.48
C ALA A 99 6.52 -3.98 12.49
N PHE A 100 5.27 -3.59 12.68
CA PHE A 100 4.18 -3.96 11.77
C PHE A 100 4.25 -3.19 10.46
N ARG A 101 4.70 -1.94 10.46
CA ARG A 101 4.99 -1.15 9.27
C ARG A 101 6.11 -1.76 8.42
N PHE A 102 7.10 -2.38 9.06
CA PHE A 102 8.12 -3.16 8.34
C PHE A 102 7.48 -4.27 7.51
N LEU A 103 6.61 -5.08 8.10
CA LEU A 103 5.90 -6.16 7.40
C LEU A 103 5.00 -5.61 6.29
N GLN A 104 4.24 -4.56 6.58
CA GLN A 104 3.35 -3.91 5.63
C GLN A 104 4.11 -3.34 4.43
N GLY A 105 5.29 -2.75 4.66
CA GLY A 105 6.16 -2.23 3.61
C GLY A 105 6.64 -3.31 2.64
N ILE A 106 6.99 -4.50 3.14
CA ILE A 106 7.34 -5.65 2.28
C ILE A 106 6.20 -5.97 1.31
N GLY A 107 4.96 -6.02 1.79
CA GLY A 107 3.78 -6.25 0.97
C GLY A 107 3.50 -5.13 -0.02
N ALA A 108 3.70 -3.87 0.38
CA ALA A 108 3.55 -2.70 -0.49
C ALA A 108 4.53 -2.72 -1.67
N GLY A 109 5.78 -3.15 -1.44
CA GLY A 109 6.76 -3.33 -2.50
C GLY A 109 6.32 -4.35 -3.56
N ALA A 110 5.68 -5.45 -3.13
CA ALA A 110 5.08 -6.42 -4.04
C ALA A 110 3.92 -5.80 -4.83
N ALA A 111 2.99 -5.14 -4.13
CA ALA A 111 1.81 -4.53 -4.75
C ALA A 111 2.22 -3.55 -5.86
N ASN A 112 3.16 -2.65 -5.59
CA ASN A 112 3.64 -1.68 -6.56
C ASN A 112 4.35 -2.36 -7.74
N THR A 113 5.36 -3.19 -7.48
CA THR A 113 6.18 -3.81 -8.55
C THR A 113 5.35 -4.71 -9.45
N LEU A 114 4.54 -5.59 -8.86
CA LEU A 114 3.79 -6.59 -9.60
C LEU A 114 2.60 -5.98 -10.33
N SER A 115 2.04 -4.88 -9.86
CA SER A 115 1.02 -4.11 -10.57
C SER A 115 1.51 -3.66 -11.94
N PHE A 116 2.66 -3.01 -12.00
CA PHE A 116 3.27 -2.60 -13.28
C PHE A 116 3.64 -3.80 -14.16
N ALA A 117 4.16 -4.87 -13.57
CA ALA A 117 4.55 -6.07 -14.30
C ALA A 117 3.32 -6.80 -14.90
N ILE A 118 2.24 -6.93 -14.16
CA ILE A 118 0.99 -7.57 -14.62
C ILE A 118 0.37 -6.74 -15.76
N VAL A 119 0.36 -5.41 -15.63
CA VAL A 119 -0.11 -4.53 -16.72
C VAL A 119 0.77 -4.70 -17.97
N ALA A 120 2.09 -4.79 -17.78
CA ALA A 120 3.00 -4.98 -18.90
C ALA A 120 2.77 -6.30 -19.65
N ASP A 121 2.32 -7.36 -18.99
CA ASP A 121 2.02 -8.66 -19.61
C ASP A 121 0.61 -8.73 -20.21
N ALA A 122 -0.36 -8.07 -19.59
CA ALA A 122 -1.77 -8.19 -19.96
C ALA A 122 -2.17 -7.29 -21.14
N PHE A 123 -1.38 -6.27 -21.47
CA PHE A 123 -1.74 -5.24 -22.44
C PHE A 123 -0.72 -5.13 -23.59
N ASN A 124 -1.23 -4.85 -24.81
CA ASN A 124 -0.42 -4.54 -25.96
C ASN A 124 0.33 -3.22 -25.76
N TYR A 125 1.37 -2.98 -26.58
CA TYR A 125 2.25 -1.82 -26.44
C TYR A 125 1.51 -0.46 -26.34
N GLU A 126 0.50 -0.23 -27.18
CA GLU A 126 -0.29 0.99 -27.18
C GLU A 126 -1.22 1.11 -25.95
N GLU A 127 -1.86 0.00 -25.56
CA GLU A 127 -2.76 -0.08 -24.40
C GLU A 127 -1.98 0.03 -23.09
N ARG A 128 -0.72 -0.48 -23.05
CA ARG A 128 0.17 -0.45 -21.89
C ARG A 128 0.45 0.99 -21.42
N ALA A 129 0.78 1.88 -22.34
CA ALA A 129 1.04 3.29 -22.01
C ALA A 129 -0.17 3.94 -21.32
N ARG A 130 -1.38 3.66 -21.82
CA ARG A 130 -2.62 4.15 -21.23
C ARG A 130 -2.88 3.53 -19.85
N ALA A 131 -2.71 2.22 -19.70
CA ALA A 131 -2.90 1.53 -18.43
C ALA A 131 -1.90 1.98 -17.35
N GLN A 132 -0.64 2.21 -17.73
CA GLN A 132 0.37 2.79 -16.83
C GLN A 132 0.06 4.25 -16.49
N GLY A 133 -0.51 5.02 -17.41
CA GLY A 133 -1.01 6.36 -17.13
C GLY A 133 -2.11 6.35 -16.05
N TRP A 134 -3.04 5.40 -16.11
CA TRP A 134 -4.04 5.22 -15.04
C TRP A 134 -3.41 4.88 -13.70
N LEU A 135 -2.42 3.96 -13.65
CA LEU A 135 -1.69 3.64 -12.42
C LEU A 135 -0.99 4.86 -11.81
N SER A 136 -0.37 5.68 -12.66
CA SER A 136 0.28 6.91 -12.19
C SER A 136 -0.72 7.93 -11.67
N SER A 137 -1.90 8.06 -12.31
CA SER A 137 -2.97 8.96 -11.88
C SER A 137 -3.54 8.59 -10.51
N VAL A 138 -3.51 7.31 -10.15
CA VAL A 138 -3.94 6.81 -8.84
C VAL A 138 -3.15 7.46 -7.70
N TRP A 139 -1.85 7.68 -7.88
CA TRP A 139 -1.02 8.37 -6.88
C TRP A 139 -1.44 9.82 -6.66
N GLY A 140 -1.81 10.53 -7.73
CA GLY A 140 -2.33 11.89 -7.62
C GLY A 140 -3.67 11.93 -6.87
N VAL A 141 -4.57 10.99 -7.19
CA VAL A 141 -5.87 10.86 -6.52
C VAL A 141 -5.68 10.50 -5.04
N ALA A 142 -4.82 9.54 -4.73
CA ALA A 142 -4.52 9.15 -3.36
C ALA A 142 -3.92 10.31 -2.54
N GLY A 143 -3.09 11.16 -3.18
CA GLY A 143 -2.52 12.34 -2.54
C GLY A 143 -3.56 13.36 -2.07
N ILE A 144 -4.68 13.48 -2.79
CA ILE A 144 -5.79 14.39 -2.42
C ILE A 144 -6.74 13.70 -1.43
N PHE A 145 -7.15 12.48 -1.73
CA PHE A 145 -8.15 11.76 -0.94
C PHE A 145 -7.59 11.21 0.38
N GLY A 146 -6.29 10.89 0.46
CA GLY A 146 -5.67 10.39 1.67
C GLY A 146 -5.86 11.30 2.88
N PRO A 147 -5.46 12.59 2.82
CA PRO A 147 -5.69 13.52 3.92
C PRO A 147 -7.16 13.75 4.25
N LEU A 148 -8.04 13.79 3.25
CA LEU A 148 -9.49 13.96 3.46
C LEU A 148 -10.09 12.76 4.21
N VAL A 149 -9.84 11.55 3.71
CA VAL A 149 -10.33 10.32 4.34
C VAL A 149 -9.67 10.11 5.70
N GLY A 150 -8.37 10.36 5.81
CA GLY A 150 -7.63 10.25 7.07
C GLY A 150 -8.16 11.19 8.15
N GLY A 151 -8.44 12.45 7.81
CA GLY A 151 -9.04 13.41 8.73
C GLY A 151 -10.41 12.94 9.21
N VAL A 152 -11.30 12.56 8.31
CA VAL A 152 -12.65 12.06 8.67
C VAL A 152 -12.57 10.82 9.56
N LEU A 153 -11.70 9.85 9.25
CA LEU A 153 -11.57 8.63 10.04
C LEU A 153 -11.03 8.92 11.46
N VAL A 154 -10.06 9.81 11.57
CA VAL A 154 -9.47 10.18 12.86
C VAL A 154 -10.45 11.01 13.71
N ASP A 155 -11.21 11.92 13.10
CA ASP A 155 -12.13 12.81 13.83
C ASP A 155 -13.40 12.09 14.29
N TYR A 156 -13.95 11.17 13.49
CA TYR A 156 -15.25 10.53 13.78
C TYR A 156 -15.16 9.10 14.29
N LEU A 157 -14.01 8.42 14.08
CA LEU A 157 -13.82 7.03 14.51
C LEU A 157 -12.56 6.92 15.38
N SER A 158 -11.48 6.38 14.82
CA SER A 158 -10.18 6.30 15.50
C SER A 158 -9.08 6.09 14.45
N TRP A 159 -7.83 6.37 14.81
CA TRP A 159 -6.70 6.23 13.90
C TRP A 159 -6.49 4.78 13.39
N GLN A 160 -6.91 3.77 14.12
CA GLN A 160 -6.83 2.35 13.73
C GLN A 160 -7.59 2.08 12.42
N TRP A 161 -8.65 2.82 12.15
CA TRP A 161 -9.46 2.66 10.95
C TRP A 161 -8.71 3.01 9.67
N ILE A 162 -7.66 3.82 9.73
CA ILE A 162 -6.83 4.11 8.54
C ILE A 162 -6.14 2.85 8.02
N PHE A 163 -5.77 1.93 8.91
CA PHE A 163 -5.17 0.65 8.56
C PHE A 163 -6.24 -0.40 8.20
N LEU A 164 -7.37 -0.41 8.90
CA LEU A 164 -8.48 -1.34 8.63
C LEU A 164 -9.18 -1.05 7.31
N LEU A 165 -9.11 0.18 6.78
CA LEU A 165 -9.65 0.56 5.48
C LEU A 165 -9.11 -0.31 4.33
N ASN A 166 -7.93 -0.87 4.48
CA ASN A 166 -7.30 -1.72 3.48
C ASN A 166 -7.94 -3.12 3.37
N ILE A 167 -8.74 -3.56 4.34
CA ILE A 167 -9.28 -4.93 4.41
C ILE A 167 -10.46 -5.16 3.45
N PRO A 168 -11.51 -4.30 3.39
CA PRO A 168 -12.62 -4.51 2.46
C PRO A 168 -12.28 -4.18 1.03
#